data_4e1bc7efd65b8c8cd084b204a15cfac8
#
_entry.id   4e1bc7efd65b8c8cd084b204a15cfac8
#
_cell.length_a   1.000
_cell.length_b   1.000
_cell.length_c   1.000
_cell.angle_alpha   90.00
_cell.angle_beta   90.00
_cell.angle_gamma   90.00
#
_symmetry.space_group_name_H-M   'P 1'
#
loop_
_entity.id
_entity.type
_entity.pdbx_description
1 polymer ?
#
loop_
_entity_poly.entity_id
_entity_poly.type
_entity_poly.pdbx_seq_one_letter_code
_entity_poly.pdbx_strand_id
1 'polypeptide(L)'
;MLKTKLLSRYYFGSLDEKAAYKVYCLEKNAKHLLEARELKVKWKPTDNTKPVAVMKRVLATNQLVLAIKSKCSSYKSDIIKKVLVADKENELKANAFITLAQGITKIDVAVEAIRREKNWEEKLLARLNLYKNFFDTFKPGTEGMNEKPYILFVCEDKKHMAEVYKVMVMNNIDLEGRVYFTYDLLQMEPSLENTWHQFIHEDQKIKLQPLNIELLK
;
A
#
# COMPACT_ATOMS: atom_id res chain seq x y z
N MET A 1 -4.58 -16.90 -23.79
CA MET A 1 -4.08 -15.52 -23.59
C MET A 1 -2.54 -15.42 -23.70
N LEU A 2 -1.75 -16.29 -23.08
CA LEU A 2 -0.28 -16.28 -23.27
C LEU A 2 0.15 -16.57 -24.72
N LYS A 3 -0.46 -17.56 -25.38
CA LYS A 3 -0.19 -17.91 -26.79
C LYS A 3 -0.52 -16.76 -27.77
N THR A 4 -1.48 -15.91 -27.42
CA THR A 4 -1.91 -14.76 -28.25
C THR A 4 -1.12 -13.48 -27.94
N LYS A 5 -0.07 -13.55 -27.11
CA LYS A 5 0.73 -12.41 -26.66
C LYS A 5 -0.13 -11.28 -26.05
N LEU A 6 -1.20 -11.64 -25.35
CA LEU A 6 -2.01 -10.68 -24.58
C LEU A 6 -1.49 -10.47 -23.17
N LEU A 7 -0.81 -11.50 -22.62
CA LEU A 7 -0.18 -11.45 -21.31
C LEU A 7 1.24 -11.96 -21.39
N SER A 8 2.16 -11.32 -20.70
CA SER A 8 3.44 -11.88 -20.33
C SER A 8 3.41 -12.44 -18.93
N ARG A 9 4.24 -13.44 -18.65
CA ARG A 9 4.34 -14.12 -17.37
C ARG A 9 5.76 -13.95 -16.81
N TYR A 10 5.83 -13.53 -15.57
CA TYR A 10 7.05 -13.35 -14.81
C TYR A 10 7.05 -14.28 -13.61
N TYR A 11 8.23 -14.68 -13.15
CA TYR A 11 8.44 -15.45 -11.94
C TYR A 11 9.25 -14.62 -10.96
N PHE A 12 8.88 -14.66 -9.69
CA PHE A 12 9.68 -14.14 -8.59
C PHE A 12 10.28 -15.32 -7.83
N GLY A 13 11.61 -15.37 -7.77
CA GLY A 13 12.36 -16.48 -7.18
C GLY A 13 13.23 -17.23 -8.19
N SER A 14 13.95 -18.25 -7.76
CA SER A 14 14.68 -19.13 -8.67
C SER A 14 13.69 -20.00 -9.44
N LEU A 15 14.02 -20.33 -10.69
CA LEU A 15 13.18 -21.19 -11.54
C LEU A 15 12.99 -22.61 -10.96
N ASP A 16 13.88 -23.01 -10.04
CA ASP A 16 13.89 -24.33 -9.39
C ASP A 16 12.94 -24.41 -8.17
N GLU A 17 12.39 -23.29 -7.71
CA GLU A 17 11.40 -23.30 -6.63
C GLU A 17 10.03 -23.67 -7.18
N LYS A 18 9.55 -24.87 -6.83
CA LYS A 18 8.19 -25.36 -7.18
C LYS A 18 7.06 -24.41 -6.79
N ALA A 19 7.33 -23.41 -5.96
CA ALA A 19 6.39 -22.42 -5.44
C ALA A 19 6.64 -21.00 -5.94
N ALA A 20 7.37 -20.78 -7.03
CA ALA A 20 7.59 -19.44 -7.58
C ALA A 20 6.27 -18.76 -7.95
N TYR A 21 6.02 -17.59 -7.36
CA TYR A 21 4.82 -16.80 -7.67
C TYR A 21 4.83 -16.38 -9.13
N LYS A 22 3.73 -16.66 -9.82
CA LYS A 22 3.51 -16.27 -11.21
C LYS A 22 2.82 -14.91 -11.23
N VAL A 23 3.44 -13.94 -11.88
CA VAL A 23 2.88 -12.61 -12.10
C VAL A 23 2.58 -12.44 -13.58
N TYR A 24 1.43 -11.87 -13.88
CA TYR A 24 1.00 -11.62 -15.24
C TYR A 24 0.89 -10.12 -15.48
N CYS A 25 1.47 -9.66 -16.58
CA CYS A 25 1.36 -8.29 -17.04
C CYS A 25 0.64 -8.23 -18.39
N LEU A 26 -0.14 -7.17 -18.61
CA LEU A 26 -0.75 -6.91 -19.90
C LEU A 26 0.31 -6.58 -20.94
N GLU A 27 0.14 -7.08 -22.14
CA GLU A 27 0.94 -6.75 -23.31
C GLU A 27 0.24 -5.73 -24.20
N LYS A 28 0.97 -5.17 -25.16
CA LYS A 28 0.46 -4.15 -26.10
C LYS A 28 -0.83 -4.58 -26.78
N ASN A 29 -0.92 -5.84 -27.22
CA ASN A 29 -2.11 -6.35 -27.89
C ASN A 29 -3.33 -6.40 -26.96
N ALA A 30 -3.14 -6.67 -25.66
CA ALA A 30 -4.22 -6.62 -24.69
C ALA A 30 -4.75 -5.19 -24.51
N LYS A 31 -3.86 -4.19 -24.47
CA LYS A 31 -4.27 -2.78 -24.46
C LYS A 31 -5.22 -2.46 -25.60
N HIS A 32 -4.83 -2.77 -26.83
CA HIS A 32 -5.67 -2.49 -28.00
C HIS A 32 -7.04 -3.19 -27.95
N LEU A 33 -7.08 -4.44 -27.48
CA LEU A 33 -8.35 -5.16 -27.32
C LEU A 33 -9.26 -4.53 -26.26
N LEU A 34 -8.69 -4.06 -25.16
CA LEU A 34 -9.44 -3.41 -24.09
C LEU A 34 -9.94 -2.02 -24.53
N GLU A 35 -9.10 -1.25 -25.23
CA GLU A 35 -9.48 0.04 -25.80
C GLU A 35 -10.60 -0.10 -26.85
N ALA A 36 -10.58 -1.15 -27.65
CA ALA A 36 -11.67 -1.47 -28.61
C ALA A 36 -13.00 -1.81 -27.90
N ARG A 37 -12.97 -2.10 -26.60
CA ARG A 37 -14.14 -2.28 -25.73
C ARG A 37 -14.42 -1.06 -24.85
N GLU A 38 -13.91 0.11 -25.23
CA GLU A 38 -14.07 1.39 -24.50
C GLU A 38 -13.46 1.40 -23.10
N LEU A 39 -12.62 0.42 -22.75
CA LEU A 39 -11.93 0.36 -21.48
C LEU A 39 -10.62 1.16 -21.55
N LYS A 40 -10.50 2.21 -20.76
CA LYS A 40 -9.27 3.01 -20.66
C LYS A 40 -8.17 2.23 -19.93
N VAL A 41 -7.08 1.92 -20.63
CA VAL A 41 -5.95 1.19 -20.09
C VAL A 41 -4.69 2.06 -20.11
N LYS A 42 -4.13 2.32 -18.91
CA LYS A 42 -2.82 2.96 -18.77
C LYS A 42 -1.74 1.88 -18.88
N TRP A 43 -1.23 1.64 -20.08
CA TRP A 43 -0.13 0.72 -20.33
C TRP A 43 1.06 1.45 -20.95
N LYS A 44 2.27 1.09 -20.51
CA LYS A 44 3.52 1.60 -21.09
C LYS A 44 4.44 0.43 -21.42
N PRO A 45 5.23 0.50 -22.52
CA PRO A 45 6.20 -0.55 -22.88
C PRO A 45 7.16 -0.91 -21.73
N THR A 46 7.51 0.07 -20.89
CA THR A 46 8.42 -0.08 -19.76
C THR A 46 7.77 -0.79 -18.55
N ASP A 47 6.46 -1.05 -18.56
CA ASP A 47 5.81 -1.71 -17.42
C ASP A 47 6.32 -3.14 -17.22
N ASN A 48 6.74 -3.81 -18.30
CA ASN A 48 7.27 -5.16 -18.27
C ASN A 48 8.78 -5.25 -17.94
N THR A 49 9.47 -4.12 -17.84
CA THR A 49 10.91 -4.06 -17.56
C THR A 49 11.23 -3.44 -16.19
N LYS A 50 10.22 -3.23 -15.36
CA LYS A 50 10.40 -2.66 -14.02
C LYS A 50 11.20 -3.62 -13.14
N PRO A 51 12.06 -3.09 -12.23
CA PRO A 51 12.72 -3.90 -11.21
C PRO A 51 11.74 -4.72 -10.38
N VAL A 52 12.12 -5.93 -10.00
CA VAL A 52 11.27 -6.86 -9.22
C VAL A 52 10.69 -6.21 -7.96
N ALA A 53 11.50 -5.45 -7.23
CA ALA A 53 11.05 -4.76 -6.03
C ALA A 53 9.92 -3.74 -6.30
N VAL A 54 9.99 -3.03 -7.44
CA VAL A 54 8.92 -2.12 -7.87
C VAL A 54 7.66 -2.89 -8.22
N MET A 55 7.79 -4.02 -8.94
CA MET A 55 6.66 -4.87 -9.27
C MET A 55 5.98 -5.44 -8.02
N LYS A 56 6.77 -5.94 -7.05
CA LYS A 56 6.24 -6.43 -5.77
C LYS A 56 5.45 -5.36 -5.01
N ARG A 57 5.95 -4.11 -4.96
CA ARG A 57 5.21 -2.99 -4.33
C ARG A 57 3.89 -2.71 -5.03
N VAL A 58 3.91 -2.63 -6.36
CA VAL A 58 2.68 -2.40 -7.16
C VAL A 58 1.66 -3.51 -6.94
N LEU A 59 2.09 -4.77 -6.92
CA LEU A 59 1.20 -5.92 -6.71
C LEU A 59 0.55 -5.88 -5.34
N ALA A 60 1.34 -5.64 -4.28
CA ALA A 60 0.80 -5.55 -2.92
C ALA A 60 -0.18 -4.38 -2.76
N THR A 61 0.14 -3.23 -3.34
CA THR A 61 -0.76 -2.07 -3.35
C THR A 61 -2.07 -2.41 -4.07
N ASN A 62 -2.00 -3.00 -5.25
CA ASN A 62 -3.18 -3.37 -6.03
C ASN A 62 -4.01 -4.46 -5.32
N GLN A 63 -3.35 -5.45 -4.70
CA GLN A 63 -4.02 -6.50 -3.93
C GLN A 63 -4.82 -5.91 -2.77
N LEU A 64 -4.22 -5.00 -1.99
CA LEU A 64 -4.91 -4.31 -0.90
C LEU A 64 -6.11 -3.49 -1.42
N VAL A 65 -5.90 -2.65 -2.45
CA VAL A 65 -6.97 -1.81 -3.01
C VAL A 65 -8.12 -2.67 -3.50
N LEU A 66 -7.83 -3.76 -4.21
CA LEU A 66 -8.85 -4.70 -4.70
C LEU A 66 -9.57 -5.41 -3.55
N ALA A 67 -8.84 -5.82 -2.51
CA ALA A 67 -9.43 -6.46 -1.32
C ALA A 67 -10.41 -5.52 -0.62
N ILE A 68 -10.02 -4.27 -0.38
CA ILE A 68 -10.89 -3.25 0.23
C ILE A 68 -12.11 -2.97 -0.67
N LYS A 69 -11.88 -2.75 -1.95
CA LYS A 69 -12.93 -2.44 -2.93
C LYS A 69 -13.98 -3.56 -3.06
N SER A 70 -13.57 -4.81 -2.91
CA SER A 70 -14.44 -5.97 -3.06
C SER A 70 -15.11 -6.43 -1.77
N LYS A 71 -14.56 -6.06 -0.60
CA LYS A 71 -14.98 -6.60 0.70
C LYS A 71 -15.56 -5.56 1.65
N CYS A 72 -15.24 -4.27 1.46
CA CYS A 72 -15.69 -3.20 2.37
C CYS A 72 -16.82 -2.38 1.75
N SER A 73 -17.97 -2.36 2.41
CA SER A 73 -19.12 -1.53 2.03
C SER A 73 -18.84 -0.02 2.15
N SER A 74 -17.91 0.35 3.01
CA SER A 74 -17.48 1.72 3.26
C SER A 74 -16.55 2.30 2.19
N TYR A 75 -16.05 1.51 1.25
CA TYR A 75 -15.18 1.99 0.19
C TYR A 75 -15.86 3.09 -0.63
N LYS A 76 -15.16 4.20 -0.83
CA LYS A 76 -15.65 5.34 -1.65
C LYS A 76 -14.78 5.59 -2.86
N SER A 77 -13.46 5.68 -2.65
CA SER A 77 -12.53 5.97 -3.75
C SER A 77 -11.11 5.52 -3.44
N ASP A 78 -10.34 5.33 -4.51
CA ASP A 78 -8.89 5.15 -4.45
C ASP A 78 -8.19 6.01 -5.51
N ILE A 79 -6.99 6.47 -5.16
CA ILE A 79 -6.08 7.16 -6.07
C ILE A 79 -4.73 6.46 -5.99
N ILE A 80 -4.35 5.78 -7.06
CA ILE A 80 -3.03 5.16 -7.15
C ILE A 80 -1.98 6.25 -7.38
N LYS A 81 -0.95 6.27 -6.54
CA LYS A 81 0.16 7.25 -6.56
C LYS A 81 -0.30 8.69 -6.33
N LYS A 82 -1.17 8.90 -5.34
CA LYS A 82 -1.54 10.25 -4.93
C LYS A 82 -0.31 10.98 -4.38
N VAL A 83 -0.12 12.20 -4.82
CA VAL A 83 0.86 13.13 -4.25
C VAL A 83 0.20 13.80 -3.04
N LEU A 84 0.91 13.82 -1.92
CA LEU A 84 0.56 14.55 -0.72
C LEU A 84 1.57 15.69 -0.60
N VAL A 85 1.12 16.91 -0.60
CA VAL A 85 2.01 18.08 -0.60
C VAL A 85 1.76 18.90 0.65
N ALA A 86 2.78 19.02 1.48
CA ALA A 86 2.79 19.97 2.59
C ALA A 86 3.44 21.30 2.17
N ASP A 87 4.50 21.20 1.36
CA ASP A 87 5.16 22.32 0.72
C ASP A 87 5.69 21.90 -0.68
N LYS A 88 6.19 22.88 -1.46
CA LYS A 88 6.63 22.63 -2.84
C LYS A 88 7.95 21.83 -2.93
N GLU A 89 8.70 21.71 -1.85
CA GLU A 89 10.03 21.09 -1.83
C GLU A 89 9.98 19.61 -1.40
N ASN A 90 8.92 19.22 -0.67
CA ASN A 90 8.78 17.90 -0.08
C ASN A 90 7.60 17.13 -0.69
N GLU A 91 7.77 16.68 -1.92
CA GLU A 91 6.75 15.85 -2.58
C GLU A 91 6.71 14.44 -1.95
N LEU A 92 5.63 14.14 -1.25
CA LEU A 92 5.33 12.83 -0.71
C LEU A 92 4.31 12.12 -1.61
N LYS A 93 4.68 10.99 -2.20
CA LYS A 93 3.82 10.25 -3.12
C LYS A 93 3.42 8.89 -2.54
N ALA A 94 2.24 8.78 -1.98
CA ALA A 94 1.72 7.52 -1.48
C ALA A 94 1.53 6.49 -2.61
N ASN A 95 1.77 5.20 -2.34
CA ASN A 95 1.56 4.13 -3.32
C ASN A 95 0.09 4.04 -3.74
N ALA A 96 -0.83 4.18 -2.77
CA ALA A 96 -2.25 4.45 -3.00
C ALA A 96 -2.78 5.35 -1.88
N PHE A 97 -3.92 5.94 -2.14
CA PHE A 97 -4.67 6.71 -1.16
C PHE A 97 -6.12 6.26 -1.24
N ILE A 98 -6.68 5.81 -0.13
CA ILE A 98 -8.00 5.19 -0.06
C ILE A 98 -8.86 6.01 0.88
N THR A 99 -10.09 6.28 0.47
CA THR A 99 -11.12 6.88 1.31
C THR A 99 -12.17 5.84 1.66
N LEU A 100 -12.39 5.62 2.96
CA LEU A 100 -13.47 4.83 3.51
C LEU A 100 -14.44 5.75 4.24
N ALA A 101 -15.75 5.57 4.05
CA ALA A 101 -16.75 6.36 4.74
C ALA A 101 -18.07 5.61 4.92
N GLN A 102 -18.69 5.77 6.10
CA GLN A 102 -20.01 5.24 6.43
C GLN A 102 -20.72 6.22 7.35
N GLY A 103 -21.88 6.68 6.95
CA GLY A 103 -22.58 7.75 7.67
C GLY A 103 -21.72 9.01 7.74
N ILE A 104 -21.49 9.49 8.95
CA ILE A 104 -20.66 10.68 9.24
C ILE A 104 -19.16 10.32 9.42
N THR A 105 -18.84 9.04 9.58
CA THR A 105 -17.47 8.58 9.79
C THR A 105 -16.76 8.50 8.47
N LYS A 106 -15.62 9.17 8.35
CA LYS A 106 -14.72 9.12 7.18
C LYS A 106 -13.28 8.95 7.65
N ILE A 107 -12.53 8.08 7.00
CA ILE A 107 -11.09 8.01 7.14
C ILE A 107 -10.42 8.04 5.78
N ASP A 108 -9.32 8.77 5.71
CA ASP A 108 -8.41 8.80 4.58
C ASP A 108 -7.13 8.04 4.94
N VAL A 109 -6.68 7.15 4.07
CA VAL A 109 -5.58 6.22 4.32
C VAL A 109 -4.54 6.31 3.22
N ALA A 110 -3.34 6.72 3.57
CA ALA A 110 -2.17 6.64 2.70
C ALA A 110 -1.54 5.24 2.80
N VAL A 111 -1.45 4.54 1.70
CA VAL A 111 -0.92 3.17 1.63
C VAL A 111 0.54 3.18 1.23
N GLU A 112 1.38 2.48 1.99
CA GLU A 112 2.80 2.28 1.74
C GLU A 112 3.14 0.79 1.71
N ALA A 113 3.39 0.26 0.52
CA ALA A 113 3.84 -1.12 0.38
C ALA A 113 5.36 -1.21 0.58
N ILE A 114 5.78 -1.79 1.70
CA ILE A 114 7.18 -1.98 2.07
C ILE A 114 7.61 -3.38 1.68
N ARG A 115 8.80 -3.50 1.07
CA ARG A 115 9.37 -4.77 0.62
C ARG A 115 10.82 -4.86 1.05
N ARG A 116 11.24 -6.04 1.50
CA ARG A 116 12.66 -6.33 1.77
C ARG A 116 13.43 -6.32 0.47
N GLU A 117 14.20 -5.28 0.27
CA GLU A 117 15.10 -5.08 -0.85
C GLU A 117 16.41 -4.47 -0.34
N LYS A 118 17.41 -4.35 -1.19
CA LYS A 118 18.67 -3.68 -0.78
C LYS A 118 18.38 -2.28 -0.25
N ASN A 119 18.87 -1.98 0.96
CA ASN A 119 18.74 -0.71 1.67
C ASN A 119 17.26 -0.30 1.93
N TRP A 120 16.38 -1.28 2.18
CA TRP A 120 14.96 -1.00 2.41
C TRP A 120 14.73 -0.16 3.68
N GLU A 121 15.53 -0.36 4.73
CA GLU A 121 15.42 0.39 5.99
C GLU A 121 15.74 1.87 5.80
N GLU A 122 16.81 2.18 5.05
CA GLU A 122 17.19 3.57 4.71
C GLU A 122 16.10 4.25 3.87
N LYS A 123 15.55 3.53 2.89
CA LYS A 123 14.44 4.03 2.07
C LYS A 123 13.18 4.25 2.88
N LEU A 124 12.89 3.35 3.83
CA LEU A 124 11.78 3.50 4.76
C LEU A 124 11.99 4.73 5.64
N LEU A 125 13.18 4.91 6.23
CA LEU A 125 13.48 6.06 7.07
C LEU A 125 13.33 7.38 6.32
N ALA A 126 13.87 7.48 5.11
CA ALA A 126 13.67 8.65 4.26
C ALA A 126 12.18 8.92 4.02
N ARG A 127 11.39 7.87 3.81
CA ARG A 127 9.96 7.95 3.61
C ARG A 127 9.21 8.42 4.87
N LEU A 128 9.57 7.88 6.03
CA LEU A 128 9.01 8.26 7.32
C LEU A 128 9.27 9.73 7.64
N ASN A 129 10.46 10.25 7.34
CA ASN A 129 10.78 11.67 7.50
C ASN A 129 9.92 12.57 6.61
N LEU A 130 9.59 12.16 5.39
CA LEU A 130 8.64 12.88 4.54
C LEU A 130 7.23 12.91 5.16
N TYR A 131 6.77 11.80 5.73
CA TYR A 131 5.48 11.77 6.45
C TYR A 131 5.50 12.65 7.70
N LYS A 132 6.60 12.63 8.46
CA LYS A 132 6.75 13.52 9.62
C LYS A 132 6.66 14.99 9.20
N ASN A 133 7.42 15.40 8.20
CA ASN A 133 7.36 16.77 7.67
C ASN A 133 5.96 17.12 7.16
N PHE A 134 5.29 16.21 6.48
CA PHE A 134 3.92 16.39 6.04
C PHE A 134 2.96 16.59 7.24
N PHE A 135 3.11 15.79 8.30
CA PHE A 135 2.28 15.91 9.49
C PHE A 135 2.53 17.21 10.24
N ASP A 136 3.79 17.62 10.39
CA ASP A 136 4.20 18.85 11.08
C ASP A 136 3.66 20.12 10.38
N THR A 137 3.50 20.07 9.05
CA THR A 137 3.05 21.22 8.24
C THR A 137 1.60 21.11 7.78
N PHE A 138 0.90 20.03 8.10
CA PHE A 138 -0.49 19.79 7.68
C PHE A 138 -1.44 20.86 8.20
N LYS A 139 -2.32 21.31 7.30
CA LYS A 139 -3.44 22.20 7.63
C LYS A 139 -4.74 21.60 7.09
N PRO A 140 -5.87 21.71 7.81
CA PRO A 140 -7.16 21.31 7.27
C PRO A 140 -7.42 21.93 5.90
N GLY A 141 -7.89 21.13 4.96
CA GLY A 141 -8.05 21.49 3.55
C GLY A 141 -6.85 21.12 2.65
N THR A 142 -5.69 20.76 3.22
CA THR A 142 -4.54 20.28 2.43
C THR A 142 -4.93 19.08 1.57
N GLU A 143 -4.75 19.19 0.25
CA GLU A 143 -5.11 18.14 -0.72
C GLU A 143 -6.54 17.60 -0.58
N GLY A 144 -7.47 18.43 -0.09
CA GLY A 144 -8.88 18.06 0.14
C GLY A 144 -9.13 17.21 1.39
N MET A 145 -8.16 17.15 2.30
CA MET A 145 -8.26 16.43 3.57
C MET A 145 -8.55 17.40 4.72
N ASN A 146 -9.54 17.09 5.55
CA ASN A 146 -9.83 17.88 6.75
C ASN A 146 -8.97 17.45 7.95
N GLU A 147 -8.49 16.20 7.93
CA GLU A 147 -7.63 15.62 8.96
C GLU A 147 -6.40 14.96 8.32
N LYS A 148 -5.35 14.79 9.12
CA LYS A 148 -4.18 14.00 8.73
C LYS A 148 -4.62 12.56 8.37
N PRO A 149 -4.15 12.00 7.26
CA PRO A 149 -4.52 10.65 6.89
C PRO A 149 -3.89 9.63 7.85
N TYR A 150 -4.49 8.44 7.95
CA TYR A 150 -3.81 7.29 8.49
C TYR A 150 -2.79 6.77 7.48
N ILE A 151 -1.70 6.18 7.97
CA ILE A 151 -0.68 5.54 7.12
C ILE A 151 -0.78 4.05 7.33
N LEU A 152 -1.05 3.30 6.26
CA LEU A 152 -1.11 1.85 6.29
C LEU A 152 0.13 1.25 5.63
N PHE A 153 1.00 0.65 6.43
CA PHE A 153 2.13 -0.13 5.93
C PHE A 153 1.69 -1.54 5.55
N VAL A 154 1.86 -1.88 4.28
CA VAL A 154 1.63 -3.23 3.76
C VAL A 154 2.96 -3.96 3.70
N CYS A 155 3.18 -4.87 4.63
CA CYS A 155 4.42 -5.62 4.79
C CYS A 155 4.35 -7.00 4.08
N GLU A 156 5.47 -7.70 3.94
CA GLU A 156 5.48 -9.03 3.34
C GLU A 156 4.90 -10.09 4.28
N ASP A 157 5.19 -9.96 5.58
CA ASP A 157 4.78 -10.89 6.64
C ASP A 157 4.73 -10.20 8.02
N LYS A 158 4.29 -10.93 9.03
CA LYS A 158 4.20 -10.45 10.42
C LYS A 158 5.56 -10.02 10.99
N LYS A 159 6.65 -10.73 10.65
CA LYS A 159 8.00 -10.39 11.10
C LYS A 159 8.43 -9.05 10.48
N HIS A 160 8.12 -8.84 9.20
CA HIS A 160 8.42 -7.58 8.52
C HIS A 160 7.68 -6.40 9.13
N MET A 161 6.42 -6.56 9.58
CA MET A 161 5.74 -5.50 10.32
C MET A 161 6.52 -5.08 11.58
N ALA A 162 7.04 -6.05 12.35
CA ALA A 162 7.85 -5.75 13.53
C ALA A 162 9.18 -5.06 13.17
N GLU A 163 9.81 -5.44 12.07
CA GLU A 163 11.03 -4.81 11.56
C GLU A 163 10.76 -3.35 11.13
N VAL A 164 9.67 -3.09 10.41
CA VAL A 164 9.25 -1.71 10.04
C VAL A 164 8.98 -0.87 11.27
N TYR A 165 8.25 -1.39 12.25
CA TYR A 165 7.99 -0.69 13.51
C TYR A 165 9.28 -0.40 14.29
N LYS A 166 10.21 -1.35 14.33
CA LYS A 166 11.52 -1.16 14.97
C LYS A 166 12.29 0.01 14.36
N VAL A 167 12.28 0.16 13.02
CA VAL A 167 12.92 1.32 12.36
C VAL A 167 12.29 2.63 12.84
N MET A 168 10.97 2.70 13.00
CA MET A 168 10.29 3.89 13.53
C MET A 168 10.75 4.20 14.95
N VAL A 169 10.73 3.22 15.86
CA VAL A 169 11.11 3.41 17.27
C VAL A 169 12.57 3.83 17.40
N MET A 170 13.49 3.16 16.70
CA MET A 170 14.93 3.46 16.78
C MET A 170 15.28 4.87 16.26
N ASN A 171 14.46 5.45 15.41
CA ASN A 171 14.67 6.77 14.84
C ASN A 171 13.74 7.85 15.45
N ASN A 172 13.03 7.53 16.54
CA ASN A 172 12.10 8.43 17.22
C ASN A 172 11.08 9.06 16.26
N ILE A 173 10.55 8.24 15.34
CA ILE A 173 9.50 8.67 14.40
C ILE A 173 8.14 8.47 15.08
N ASP A 174 7.53 9.57 15.48
CA ASP A 174 6.14 9.62 15.92
C ASP A 174 5.26 10.20 14.80
N LEU A 175 4.18 9.50 14.50
CA LEU A 175 3.17 9.90 13.53
C LEU A 175 1.79 9.97 14.21
N GLU A 176 1.77 10.46 15.45
CA GLU A 176 0.57 10.77 16.23
C GLU A 176 -0.39 9.58 16.38
N GLY A 177 0.14 8.36 16.48
CA GLY A 177 -0.67 7.14 16.56
C GLY A 177 -1.45 6.79 15.28
N ARG A 178 -1.23 7.53 14.19
CA ARG A 178 -1.95 7.34 12.91
C ARG A 178 -1.27 6.32 11.98
N VAL A 179 -0.68 5.27 12.55
CA VAL A 179 0.02 4.23 11.79
C VAL A 179 -0.64 2.88 12.01
N TYR A 180 -0.99 2.26 10.91
CA TYR A 180 -1.53 0.91 10.85
C TYR A 180 -0.62 -0.01 10.05
N PHE A 181 -0.70 -1.29 10.34
CA PHE A 181 0.09 -2.33 9.71
C PHE A 181 -0.80 -3.46 9.22
N THR A 182 -0.46 -4.01 8.07
CA THR A 182 -1.01 -5.26 7.55
C THR A 182 0.06 -6.00 6.76
N TYR A 183 -0.20 -7.24 6.35
CA TYR A 183 0.72 -7.98 5.49
C TYR A 183 -0.02 -8.77 4.41
N ASP A 184 0.73 -9.23 3.42
CA ASP A 184 0.17 -9.75 2.16
C ASP A 184 -0.90 -10.82 2.34
N LEU A 185 -0.68 -11.81 3.23
CA LEU A 185 -1.64 -12.90 3.44
C LEU A 185 -2.96 -12.42 4.03
N LEU A 186 -2.95 -11.40 4.90
CA LEU A 186 -4.20 -10.89 5.51
C LEU A 186 -5.14 -10.26 4.47
N GLN A 187 -4.62 -9.83 3.31
CA GLN A 187 -5.46 -9.31 2.23
C GLN A 187 -6.26 -10.41 1.52
N MET A 188 -5.85 -11.66 1.70
CA MET A 188 -6.52 -12.84 1.13
C MET A 188 -7.67 -13.37 2.01
N GLU A 189 -7.76 -12.93 3.27
CA GLU A 189 -8.83 -13.35 4.19
C GLU A 189 -10.21 -12.99 3.61
N PRO A 190 -11.24 -13.80 3.88
CA PRO A 190 -12.60 -13.55 3.40
C PRO A 190 -13.16 -12.19 3.85
N SER A 191 -12.80 -11.74 5.06
CA SER A 191 -13.12 -10.44 5.63
C SER A 191 -11.85 -9.69 5.95
N LEU A 192 -11.90 -8.34 5.86
CA LEU A 192 -10.79 -7.48 6.29
C LEU A 192 -10.92 -7.03 7.75
N GLU A 193 -11.94 -7.46 8.44
CA GLU A 193 -12.09 -7.23 9.88
C GLU A 193 -10.89 -7.79 10.63
N ASN A 194 -10.31 -7.00 11.55
CA ASN A 194 -9.11 -7.34 12.32
C ASN A 194 -7.84 -7.67 11.50
N THR A 195 -7.79 -7.33 10.21
CA THR A 195 -6.59 -7.55 9.39
C THR A 195 -5.60 -6.38 9.46
N TRP A 196 -6.02 -5.23 9.98
CA TRP A 196 -5.13 -4.12 10.26
C TRP A 196 -4.73 -4.13 11.73
N HIS A 197 -3.49 -3.76 12.00
CA HIS A 197 -2.89 -3.87 13.33
C HIS A 197 -2.23 -2.56 13.72
N GLN A 198 -2.09 -2.35 15.03
CA GLN A 198 -1.30 -1.28 15.62
C GLN A 198 -0.33 -1.87 16.64
N PHE A 199 0.85 -1.28 16.76
CA PHE A 199 1.75 -1.57 17.86
C PHE A 199 1.41 -0.65 19.03
N ILE A 200 1.17 -1.24 20.17
CA ILE A 200 0.89 -0.53 21.42
C ILE A 200 1.96 -0.83 22.46
N HIS A 201 2.23 0.14 23.32
CA HIS A 201 3.12 -0.02 24.47
C HIS A 201 2.27 -0.29 25.70
N GLU A 202 2.42 -1.48 26.28
CA GLU A 202 1.72 -1.89 27.48
C GLU A 202 2.69 -2.62 28.41
N ASP A 203 2.80 -2.21 29.67
CA ASP A 203 3.70 -2.81 30.68
C ASP A 203 5.15 -2.96 30.19
N GLN A 204 5.69 -1.90 29.57
CA GLN A 204 7.05 -1.87 28.99
C GLN A 204 7.28 -2.89 27.85
N LYS A 205 6.22 -3.51 27.34
CA LYS A 205 6.27 -4.44 26.22
C LYS A 205 5.57 -3.85 25.01
N ILE A 206 6.07 -4.19 23.83
CA ILE A 206 5.44 -3.85 22.58
C ILE A 206 4.54 -5.02 22.20
N LYS A 207 3.24 -4.75 22.06
CA LYS A 207 2.24 -5.72 21.61
C LYS A 207 1.69 -5.32 20.25
N LEU A 208 1.46 -6.30 19.40
CA LEU A 208 0.74 -6.13 18.14
C LEU A 208 -0.73 -6.42 18.38
N GLN A 209 -1.57 -5.41 18.24
CA GLN A 209 -3.00 -5.51 18.45
C GLN A 209 -3.76 -5.40 17.13
N PRO A 210 -4.66 -6.34 16.80
CA PRO A 210 -5.57 -6.17 15.69
C PRO A 210 -6.56 -5.05 15.99
N LEU A 211 -6.90 -4.28 14.96
CA LEU A 211 -7.83 -3.16 15.06
C LEU A 211 -9.23 -3.59 14.59
N ASN A 212 -10.22 -3.35 15.43
CA ASN A 212 -11.62 -3.49 15.02
C ASN A 212 -12.08 -2.16 14.40
N ILE A 213 -11.86 -2.02 13.10
CA ILE A 213 -12.26 -0.84 12.34
C ILE A 213 -13.59 -1.14 11.66
N GLU A 214 -14.68 -0.51 12.14
CA GLU A 214 -16.03 -0.68 11.59
C GLU A 214 -16.08 -0.51 10.05
N LEU A 215 -15.28 0.41 9.53
CA LEU A 215 -15.20 0.70 8.09
C LEU A 215 -14.56 -0.44 7.26
N LEU A 216 -14.02 -1.50 7.88
CA LEU A 216 -13.48 -2.67 7.19
C LEU A 216 -14.46 -3.86 7.14
N LYS A 217 -15.68 -3.66 7.61
CA LYS A 217 -16.78 -4.64 7.56
C LYS A 217 -17.53 -4.63 6.25
#